data_266ead7c6b526ad219f2e5de1bf48828
#
_entry.id   266ead7c6b526ad219f2e5de1bf48828
#
_cell.length_a   1.000
_cell.length_b   1.000
_cell.length_c   1.000
_cell.angle_alpha   90.00
_cell.angle_beta   90.00
_cell.angle_gamma   90.00
#
_symmetry.space_group_name_H-M   'P 1'
#
loop_
_entity.id
_entity.type
_entity.pdbx_description
1 polymer ?
#
loop_
_entity_poly.entity_id
_entity_poly.type
_entity_poly.pdbx_seq_one_letter_code
_entity_poly.pdbx_strand_id
1 'polypeptide(L)'
;LRGSVFKRCQCRDDNGKRIKNCRKPHGSWSYTVDAGTDPATGKRRQTTRGGYKTKTEAEDALTEELGKLNAGTWTDDRRMTLGKWLDQWVESLIAAKKSPNTIKNYRGHIRDAWKPHLGHVLLRDLRRSHIEQVLADLALPIEGERPTGNVGRRIEQRTPATIDGYRRTIRAALSAANRRGLIAVNPAVGRMDSIPVADTIDEDDEPEVWQPEETARFLEHVFDDRLSALYELAAYAGLRRAELCGLRWSDIDANGAGLRVRQTIVSVTRKQVTPEQATCPVCSEIHVGRLFKAPKSRKGRRWVPLAAPAQEALSRHRGAQAQEREFFGVDYQDHGLVFCRADGTPLRPDRVTVEFRQHVANCGLPPCPLHDTRHGACSLMLAGGVPIEIVQMILGHSSPEVTRRVYAHLMRSQTAAQVEAAAKLLTHHRPARRAAVSNL
;
A
#
# COMPACT_ATOMS: atom_id res chain seq x y z
N LEU A 1 31.65 29.79 12.41
CA LEU A 1 30.55 30.20 11.55
C LEU A 1 30.71 31.67 11.22
N ARG A 2 30.83 32.02 9.93
CA ARG A 2 31.09 33.39 9.50
C ARG A 2 29.95 33.86 8.61
N GLY A 3 29.39 35.04 8.92
CA GLY A 3 28.47 35.77 8.08
C GLY A 3 28.94 37.20 7.89
N SER A 4 28.55 37.82 6.79
CA SER A 4 28.85 39.23 6.53
C SER A 4 27.63 39.93 5.94
N VAL A 5 27.41 41.21 6.35
CA VAL A 5 26.38 42.08 5.79
C VAL A 5 27.04 43.13 4.93
N PHE A 6 26.52 43.37 3.76
CA PHE A 6 27.05 44.34 2.80
C PHE A 6 25.94 44.94 1.93
N LYS A 7 26.25 46.11 1.37
CA LYS A 7 25.29 46.79 0.48
C LYS A 7 25.53 46.43 -0.99
N ARG A 8 24.48 46.10 -1.72
CA ARG A 8 24.52 45.76 -3.15
C ARG A 8 23.79 46.81 -3.96
N CYS A 9 24.45 47.33 -4.98
CA CYS A 9 23.79 48.15 -6.01
C CYS A 9 24.06 47.60 -7.41
N GLN A 10 23.34 48.08 -8.38
CA GLN A 10 23.52 47.71 -9.80
C GLN A 10 24.42 48.69 -10.57
N CYS A 11 25.06 49.63 -9.89
CA CYS A 11 25.96 50.58 -10.52
C CYS A 11 27.12 49.90 -11.20
N ARG A 12 27.45 50.40 -12.38
CA ARG A 12 28.59 49.99 -13.19
C ARG A 12 29.55 51.15 -13.36
N ASP A 13 30.83 50.87 -13.48
CA ASP A 13 31.84 51.84 -13.86
C ASP A 13 31.77 52.13 -15.38
N ASP A 14 32.60 53.05 -15.85
CA ASP A 14 32.68 53.46 -17.25
C ASP A 14 33.03 52.32 -18.21
N ASN A 15 33.59 51.21 -17.69
CA ASN A 15 33.91 50.00 -18.42
C ASN A 15 32.82 48.92 -18.30
N GLY A 16 31.62 49.26 -17.75
CA GLY A 16 30.48 48.35 -17.63
C GLY A 16 30.65 47.32 -16.49
N LYS A 17 31.68 47.37 -15.66
CA LYS A 17 31.92 46.49 -14.54
C LYS A 17 31.19 46.94 -13.28
N ARG A 18 30.61 46.01 -12.51
CA ARG A 18 29.89 46.36 -11.28
C ARG A 18 30.82 46.99 -10.26
N ILE A 19 30.42 48.15 -9.73
CA ILE A 19 31.15 48.87 -8.66
C ILE A 19 30.94 48.09 -7.32
N LYS A 20 31.99 47.53 -6.78
CA LYS A 20 31.94 46.71 -5.54
C LYS A 20 31.57 47.51 -4.28
N ASN A 21 31.99 48.78 -4.18
CA ASN A 21 31.81 49.66 -3.03
C ASN A 21 31.16 51.00 -3.44
N CYS A 22 29.97 50.96 -3.99
CA CYS A 22 29.24 52.17 -4.35
C CYS A 22 28.86 53.01 -3.12
N ARG A 23 29.35 54.22 -3.07
CA ARG A 23 29.09 55.20 -1.95
C ARG A 23 27.76 55.93 -2.06
N LYS A 24 27.01 55.75 -3.15
CA LYS A 24 25.72 56.40 -3.36
C LYS A 24 24.66 55.87 -2.41
N PRO A 25 23.66 56.70 -1.95
CA PRO A 25 22.65 56.29 -0.97
C PRO A 25 21.53 55.39 -1.53
N HIS A 26 21.85 54.54 -2.50
CA HIS A 26 20.92 53.60 -3.12
C HIS A 26 21.43 52.15 -3.02
N GLY A 27 20.59 51.20 -3.37
CA GLY A 27 20.85 49.76 -3.27
C GLY A 27 20.23 49.12 -2.05
N SER A 28 20.15 47.78 -2.06
CA SER A 28 19.61 47.00 -0.96
C SER A 28 20.74 46.37 -0.12
N TRP A 29 20.47 46.15 1.13
CA TRP A 29 21.35 45.38 2.01
C TRP A 29 21.24 43.88 1.73
N SER A 30 22.34 43.22 1.89
CA SER A 30 22.46 41.77 1.66
C SER A 30 23.36 41.17 2.71
N TYR A 31 23.15 39.91 3.05
CA TYR A 31 24.08 39.15 3.87
C TYR A 31 24.56 37.89 3.18
N THR A 32 25.69 37.39 3.62
CA THR A 32 26.24 36.09 3.21
C THR A 32 26.46 35.25 4.45
N VAL A 33 26.03 33.97 4.38
CA VAL A 33 26.30 32.94 5.38
C VAL A 33 27.23 31.91 4.77
N ASP A 34 28.25 31.52 5.52
CA ASP A 34 29.15 30.41 5.19
C ASP A 34 28.77 29.19 6.07
N ALA A 35 28.24 28.17 5.45
CA ALA A 35 27.83 26.92 6.10
C ALA A 35 28.93 25.84 6.07
N GLY A 36 30.17 26.23 5.81
CA GLY A 36 31.33 25.32 5.74
C GLY A 36 31.42 24.56 4.41
N THR A 37 32.12 23.45 4.43
CA THR A 37 32.33 22.61 3.24
C THR A 37 31.34 21.46 3.22
N ASP A 38 30.80 21.14 2.05
CA ASP A 38 29.96 19.95 1.85
C ASP A 38 30.84 18.70 1.95
N PRO A 39 30.57 17.80 2.91
CA PRO A 39 31.40 16.59 3.10
C PRO A 39 31.39 15.63 1.90
N ALA A 40 30.30 15.65 1.09
CA ALA A 40 30.14 14.74 -0.05
C ALA A 40 30.84 15.27 -1.32
N THR A 41 30.85 16.61 -1.50
CA THR A 41 31.36 17.21 -2.76
C THR A 41 32.65 17.99 -2.57
N GLY A 42 33.10 18.25 -1.34
CA GLY A 42 34.26 19.08 -1.01
C GLY A 42 34.07 20.58 -1.33
N LYS A 43 32.91 20.99 -1.81
CA LYS A 43 32.64 22.38 -2.21
C LYS A 43 32.18 23.22 -1.02
N ARG A 44 32.62 24.50 -0.99
CA ARG A 44 32.18 25.47 0.01
C ARG A 44 30.71 25.81 -0.14
N ARG A 45 29.93 25.68 0.93
CA ARG A 45 28.51 26.05 0.99
C ARG A 45 28.37 27.49 1.48
N GLN A 46 28.20 28.40 0.55
CA GLN A 46 28.03 29.82 0.83
C GLN A 46 26.73 30.34 0.25
N THR A 47 26.02 31.09 1.05
CA THR A 47 24.70 31.60 0.72
C THR A 47 24.63 33.11 0.88
N THR A 48 24.08 33.81 -0.13
CA THR A 48 23.86 35.25 -0.09
C THR A 48 22.37 35.57 -0.22
N ARG A 49 21.84 36.41 0.68
CA ARG A 49 20.49 36.99 0.58
C ARG A 49 20.56 38.50 0.53
N GLY A 50 19.66 39.12 -0.25
CA GLY A 50 19.57 40.56 -0.43
C GLY A 50 18.14 41.03 -0.56
N GLY A 51 17.96 42.34 -0.66
CA GLY A 51 16.66 43.00 -0.79
C GLY A 51 16.19 43.69 0.50
N TYR A 52 17.02 43.70 1.54
CA TYR A 52 16.72 44.38 2.79
C TYR A 52 16.87 45.89 2.65
N LYS A 53 15.94 46.65 3.24
CA LYS A 53 15.93 48.12 3.16
C LYS A 53 16.98 48.75 4.08
N THR A 54 17.18 48.15 5.25
CA THR A 54 18.12 48.64 6.25
C THR A 54 19.23 47.62 6.56
N LYS A 55 20.33 48.09 7.12
CA LYS A 55 21.43 47.24 7.58
C LYS A 55 20.99 46.33 8.71
N THR A 56 20.22 46.90 9.65
CA THR A 56 19.69 46.16 10.79
C THR A 56 18.81 45.00 10.38
N GLU A 57 17.88 45.19 9.44
CA GLU A 57 17.07 44.09 8.89
C GLU A 57 17.93 42.93 8.28
N ALA A 58 19.04 43.29 7.63
CA ALA A 58 19.95 42.27 7.07
C ALA A 58 20.77 41.58 8.17
N GLU A 59 21.14 42.29 9.25
CA GLU A 59 21.83 41.73 10.42
C GLU A 59 20.92 40.81 11.22
N ASP A 60 19.67 41.18 11.45
CA ASP A 60 18.67 40.35 12.12
C ASP A 60 18.41 39.06 11.33
N ALA A 61 18.23 39.17 10.02
CA ALA A 61 18.04 38.02 9.13
C ALA A 61 19.28 37.12 9.09
N LEU A 62 20.50 37.69 9.15
CA LEU A 62 21.74 36.92 9.29
C LEU A 62 21.80 36.16 10.61
N THR A 63 21.42 36.81 11.69
CA THR A 63 21.41 36.20 13.04
C THR A 63 20.45 35.04 13.10
N GLU A 64 19.27 35.16 12.53
CA GLU A 64 18.29 34.07 12.42
C GLU A 64 18.84 32.89 11.62
N GLU A 65 19.49 33.14 10.46
CA GLU A 65 20.09 32.08 9.64
C GLU A 65 21.27 31.38 10.35
N LEU A 66 22.09 32.13 11.10
CA LEU A 66 23.15 31.56 11.91
C LEU A 66 22.59 30.73 13.05
N GLY A 67 21.48 31.17 13.66
CA GLY A 67 20.74 30.39 14.66
C GLY A 67 20.27 29.04 14.11
N LYS A 68 19.69 29.01 12.92
CA LYS A 68 19.29 27.77 12.22
C LYS A 68 20.51 26.87 11.92
N LEU A 69 21.63 27.47 11.54
CA LEU A 69 22.86 26.75 11.25
C LEU A 69 23.42 26.09 12.52
N ASN A 70 23.45 26.82 13.64
CA ASN A 70 23.90 26.33 14.94
C ASN A 70 22.98 25.24 15.50
N ALA A 71 21.68 25.36 15.28
CA ALA A 71 20.68 24.37 15.67
C ALA A 71 20.68 23.12 14.75
N GLY A 72 21.52 23.10 13.70
CA GLY A 72 21.54 21.99 12.72
C GLY A 72 20.29 21.89 11.84
N THR A 73 19.42 22.90 11.85
CA THR A 73 18.18 22.96 11.07
C THR A 73 18.34 23.74 9.76
N TRP A 74 19.54 24.20 9.46
CA TRP A 74 19.82 24.93 8.24
C TRP A 74 19.88 23.99 7.02
N THR A 75 19.20 24.38 5.93
CA THR A 75 19.17 23.61 4.67
C THR A 75 19.57 24.50 3.50
N ASP A 76 20.48 24.02 2.66
CA ASP A 76 21.03 24.76 1.51
C ASP A 76 20.18 24.69 0.22
N ASP A 77 19.17 23.81 0.19
CA ASP A 77 18.44 23.53 -1.06
C ASP A 77 17.30 24.53 -1.34
N ARG A 78 17.70 25.73 -1.76
CA ARG A 78 16.78 26.88 -2.00
C ARG A 78 15.90 26.74 -3.22
N ARG A 79 16.23 25.81 -4.11
CA ARG A 79 15.54 25.62 -5.39
C ARG A 79 14.82 24.29 -5.50
N MET A 80 14.85 23.48 -4.41
CA MET A 80 14.15 22.22 -4.39
C MET A 80 12.67 22.46 -4.28
N THR A 81 11.93 22.16 -5.33
CA THR A 81 10.46 22.12 -5.30
C THR A 81 10.00 20.76 -4.81
N LEU A 82 8.76 20.70 -4.29
CA LEU A 82 8.15 19.44 -3.90
C LEU A 82 8.15 18.42 -5.06
N GLY A 83 7.83 18.84 -6.27
CA GLY A 83 7.80 17.96 -7.43
C GLY A 83 9.16 17.34 -7.74
N LYS A 84 10.25 18.13 -7.72
CA LYS A 84 11.62 17.62 -7.90
C LYS A 84 12.02 16.64 -6.80
N TRP A 85 11.69 16.99 -5.56
CA TRP A 85 11.94 16.09 -4.43
C TRP A 85 11.22 14.75 -4.57
N LEU A 86 9.94 14.77 -4.92
CA LEU A 86 9.14 13.56 -5.07
C LEU A 86 9.71 12.62 -6.15
N ASP A 87 10.22 13.17 -7.26
CA ASP A 87 10.91 12.38 -8.29
C ASP A 87 12.19 11.72 -7.73
N GLN A 88 13.07 12.52 -7.09
CA GLN A 88 14.30 12.02 -6.49
C GLN A 88 14.02 10.97 -5.40
N TRP A 89 12.98 11.19 -4.60
CA TRP A 89 12.58 10.23 -3.58
C TRP A 89 12.14 8.89 -4.19
N VAL A 90 11.32 8.91 -5.24
CA VAL A 90 10.92 7.68 -5.94
C VAL A 90 12.13 6.95 -6.51
N GLU A 91 13.06 7.64 -7.15
CA GLU A 91 14.30 7.02 -7.65
C GLU A 91 15.13 6.39 -6.51
N SER A 92 15.19 7.06 -5.36
CA SER A 92 15.87 6.48 -4.18
C SER A 92 15.20 5.21 -3.65
N LEU A 93 13.87 5.09 -3.78
CA LEU A 93 13.12 3.88 -3.41
C LEU A 93 13.38 2.73 -4.40
N ILE A 94 13.54 3.04 -5.69
CA ILE A 94 13.91 2.06 -6.72
C ILE A 94 15.31 1.52 -6.43
N ALA A 95 16.29 2.41 -6.18
CA ALA A 95 17.66 2.03 -5.81
C ALA A 95 17.68 1.18 -4.52
N ALA A 96 16.79 1.46 -3.55
CA ALA A 96 16.62 0.68 -2.33
C ALA A 96 15.79 -0.62 -2.53
N LYS A 97 15.52 -1.02 -3.78
CA LYS A 97 14.79 -2.26 -4.14
C LYS A 97 13.43 -2.39 -3.45
N LYS A 98 12.72 -1.27 -3.22
CA LYS A 98 11.36 -1.30 -2.69
C LYS A 98 10.41 -2.04 -3.65
N SER A 99 9.31 -2.58 -3.08
CA SER A 99 8.33 -3.35 -3.86
C SER A 99 7.83 -2.56 -5.08
N PRO A 100 7.80 -3.15 -6.29
CA PRO A 100 7.30 -2.50 -7.50
C PRO A 100 5.88 -1.94 -7.35
N ASN A 101 4.99 -2.65 -6.66
CA ASN A 101 3.63 -2.17 -6.39
C ASN A 101 3.62 -0.93 -5.47
N THR A 102 4.52 -0.86 -4.48
CA THR A 102 4.66 0.33 -3.64
C THR A 102 5.11 1.53 -4.47
N ILE A 103 6.08 1.33 -5.35
CA ILE A 103 6.57 2.38 -6.26
C ILE A 103 5.47 2.80 -7.23
N LYS A 104 4.72 1.85 -7.81
CA LYS A 104 3.57 2.13 -8.68
C LYS A 104 2.52 3.00 -7.98
N ASN A 105 2.15 2.64 -6.75
CA ASN A 105 1.17 3.39 -5.96
C ASN A 105 1.68 4.80 -5.64
N TYR A 106 2.92 4.94 -5.18
CA TYR A 106 3.51 6.25 -4.92
C TYR A 106 3.57 7.13 -6.16
N ARG A 107 3.98 6.58 -7.32
CA ARG A 107 3.96 7.31 -8.60
C ARG A 107 2.55 7.75 -8.98
N GLY A 108 1.54 6.88 -8.79
CA GLY A 108 0.14 7.23 -8.99
C GLY A 108 -0.28 8.40 -8.09
N HIS A 109 -0.06 8.29 -6.79
CA HIS A 109 -0.41 9.33 -5.82
C HIS A 109 0.32 10.66 -6.09
N ILE A 110 1.58 10.61 -6.52
CA ILE A 110 2.36 11.80 -6.89
C ILE A 110 1.78 12.46 -8.13
N ARG A 111 1.47 11.67 -9.16
CA ARG A 111 0.91 12.16 -10.43
C ARG A 111 -0.49 12.75 -10.24
N ASP A 112 -1.33 12.08 -9.46
CA ASP A 112 -2.76 12.37 -9.38
C ASP A 112 -3.11 13.42 -8.31
N ALA A 113 -2.26 13.56 -7.27
CA ALA A 113 -2.52 14.45 -6.15
C ALA A 113 -1.44 15.52 -5.96
N TRP A 114 -0.18 15.16 -5.85
CA TRP A 114 0.82 16.08 -5.28
C TRP A 114 1.49 16.97 -6.32
N LYS A 115 1.85 16.46 -7.50
CA LYS A 115 2.51 17.24 -8.54
C LYS A 115 1.61 18.33 -9.15
N PRO A 116 0.34 18.05 -9.48
CA PRO A 116 -0.53 19.06 -10.04
C PRO A 116 -0.77 20.25 -9.10
N HIS A 117 -0.96 19.98 -7.80
CA HIS A 117 -1.37 21.00 -6.84
C HIS A 117 -0.17 21.72 -6.19
N LEU A 118 0.86 20.97 -5.75
CA LEU A 118 1.96 21.51 -4.95
C LEU A 118 3.35 21.27 -5.54
N GLY A 119 3.45 20.67 -6.73
CA GLY A 119 4.75 20.34 -7.34
C GLY A 119 5.67 21.52 -7.57
N HIS A 120 5.12 22.72 -7.76
CA HIS A 120 5.83 23.99 -7.98
C HIS A 120 6.29 24.65 -6.67
N VAL A 121 5.70 24.30 -5.54
CA VAL A 121 5.99 24.90 -4.22
C VAL A 121 7.40 24.49 -3.78
N LEU A 122 8.16 25.46 -3.27
CA LEU A 122 9.46 25.16 -2.70
C LEU A 122 9.30 24.31 -1.42
N LEU A 123 10.14 23.31 -1.30
CA LEU A 123 10.01 22.32 -0.23
C LEU A 123 10.07 22.96 1.18
N ARG A 124 10.89 24.01 1.35
CA ARG A 124 11.01 24.80 2.58
C ARG A 124 9.78 25.65 2.93
N ASP A 125 9.02 26.03 1.90
CA ASP A 125 7.83 26.89 2.03
C ASP A 125 6.55 26.08 2.17
N LEU A 126 6.66 24.74 2.12
CA LEU A 126 5.54 23.83 2.26
C LEU A 126 5.02 23.84 3.70
N ARG A 127 3.73 24.14 3.85
CA ARG A 127 3.04 24.20 5.14
C ARG A 127 1.97 23.12 5.23
N ARG A 128 1.56 22.83 6.46
CA ARG A 128 0.49 21.89 6.75
C ARG A 128 -0.80 22.27 6.05
N SER A 129 -1.19 23.56 6.12
CA SER A 129 -2.40 24.05 5.46
C SER A 129 -2.46 23.78 3.96
N HIS A 130 -1.32 23.83 3.26
CA HIS A 130 -1.26 23.47 1.82
C HIS A 130 -1.62 22.01 1.60
N ILE A 131 -1.14 21.11 2.47
CA ILE A 131 -1.40 19.67 2.37
C ILE A 131 -2.87 19.38 2.69
N GLU A 132 -3.39 19.97 3.75
CA GLU A 132 -4.79 19.82 4.18
C GLU A 132 -5.76 20.32 3.10
N GLN A 133 -5.48 21.49 2.50
CA GLN A 133 -6.30 22.03 1.43
C GLN A 133 -6.37 21.06 0.23
N VAL A 134 -5.23 20.55 -0.23
CA VAL A 134 -5.20 19.57 -1.35
C VAL A 134 -5.99 18.31 -1.01
N LEU A 135 -5.87 17.79 0.20
CA LEU A 135 -6.60 16.58 0.60
C LEU A 135 -8.11 16.84 0.72
N ALA A 136 -8.50 18.02 1.19
CA ALA A 136 -9.90 18.45 1.25
C ALA A 136 -10.49 18.60 -0.17
N ASP A 137 -9.78 19.29 -1.08
CA ASP A 137 -10.20 19.45 -2.48
C ASP A 137 -10.34 18.10 -3.20
N LEU A 138 -9.41 17.17 -2.93
CA LEU A 138 -9.47 15.82 -3.50
C LEU A 138 -10.59 14.95 -2.92
N ALA A 139 -11.12 15.28 -1.75
CA ALA A 139 -12.24 14.59 -1.13
C ALA A 139 -13.61 15.04 -1.70
N LEU A 140 -13.65 16.18 -2.40
CA LEU A 140 -14.86 16.66 -3.06
C LEU A 140 -15.28 15.76 -4.22
N PRO A 141 -16.57 15.78 -4.62
CA PRO A 141 -17.04 15.13 -5.83
C PRO A 141 -16.23 15.58 -7.07
N ILE A 142 -16.00 14.64 -7.99
CA ILE A 142 -15.24 14.92 -9.19
C ILE A 142 -16.16 15.57 -10.23
N GLU A 143 -15.90 16.83 -10.56
CA GLU A 143 -16.59 17.54 -11.62
C GLU A 143 -15.92 17.30 -12.98
N GLY A 144 -16.71 17.21 -14.06
CA GLY A 144 -16.22 17.05 -15.43
C GLY A 144 -15.97 15.60 -15.85
N GLU A 145 -14.92 15.39 -16.65
CA GLU A 145 -14.56 14.08 -17.18
C GLU A 145 -14.05 13.16 -16.06
N ARG A 146 -14.82 12.13 -15.76
CA ARG A 146 -14.60 11.26 -14.61
C ARG A 146 -13.64 10.14 -14.96
N PRO A 147 -12.56 9.93 -14.18
CA PRO A 147 -11.65 8.82 -14.41
C PRO A 147 -12.37 7.48 -14.24
N THR A 148 -12.05 6.54 -15.09
CA THR A 148 -12.59 5.19 -15.00
C THR A 148 -11.86 4.40 -13.90
N GLY A 149 -12.59 3.90 -12.92
CA GLY A 149 -12.04 3.04 -11.87
C GLY A 149 -11.71 1.63 -12.38
N ASN A 150 -11.10 0.82 -11.51
CA ASN A 150 -10.68 -0.56 -11.83
C ASN A 150 -11.83 -1.50 -12.25
N VAL A 151 -13.09 -1.11 -12.05
CA VAL A 151 -14.30 -1.91 -12.35
C VAL A 151 -15.07 -1.35 -13.56
N GLY A 152 -14.48 -0.41 -14.31
CA GLY A 152 -15.16 0.23 -15.45
C GLY A 152 -16.23 1.27 -15.04
N ARG A 153 -16.50 1.48 -13.75
CA ARG A 153 -17.39 2.54 -13.26
C ARG A 153 -16.64 3.88 -13.22
N ARG A 154 -17.32 4.94 -13.61
CA ARG A 154 -16.80 6.31 -13.43
C ARG A 154 -16.72 6.64 -11.94
N ILE A 155 -15.57 7.16 -11.53
CA ILE A 155 -15.33 7.54 -10.12
C ILE A 155 -16.01 8.90 -9.89
N GLU A 156 -17.05 8.93 -9.09
CA GLU A 156 -17.75 10.17 -8.74
C GLU A 156 -17.08 10.92 -7.60
N GLN A 157 -16.48 10.19 -6.67
CA GLN A 157 -15.76 10.73 -5.54
C GLN A 157 -14.64 9.76 -5.15
N ARG A 158 -13.53 10.29 -4.61
CA ARG A 158 -12.47 9.44 -4.06
C ARG A 158 -12.86 8.94 -2.70
N THR A 159 -12.65 7.65 -2.45
CA THR A 159 -12.94 7.05 -1.14
C THR A 159 -12.02 7.62 -0.05
N PRO A 160 -12.45 7.65 1.23
CA PRO A 160 -11.60 8.04 2.36
C PRO A 160 -10.28 7.26 2.40
N ALA A 161 -10.29 5.96 2.09
CA ALA A 161 -9.10 5.12 1.99
C ALA A 161 -8.11 5.60 0.90
N THR A 162 -8.62 6.12 -0.22
CA THR A 162 -7.79 6.72 -1.29
C THR A 162 -7.14 8.00 -0.81
N ILE A 163 -7.89 8.88 -0.14
CA ILE A 163 -7.39 10.14 0.43
C ILE A 163 -6.31 9.85 1.48
N ASP A 164 -6.54 8.88 2.37
CA ASP A 164 -5.53 8.45 3.34
C ASP A 164 -4.27 7.86 2.64
N GLY A 165 -4.45 7.18 1.52
CA GLY A 165 -3.34 6.74 0.66
C GLY A 165 -2.47 7.91 0.19
N TYR A 166 -3.08 9.01 -0.27
CA TYR A 166 -2.37 10.23 -0.63
C TYR A 166 -1.63 10.83 0.56
N ARG A 167 -2.31 10.97 1.70
CA ARG A 167 -1.73 11.47 2.95
C ARG A 167 -0.51 10.65 3.39
N ARG A 168 -0.62 9.33 3.41
CA ARG A 168 0.50 8.44 3.75
C ARG A 168 1.69 8.60 2.82
N THR A 169 1.44 8.81 1.54
CA THR A 169 2.50 9.01 0.54
C THR A 169 3.28 10.29 0.79
N ILE A 170 2.60 11.43 0.95
CA ILE A 170 3.29 12.71 1.19
C ILE A 170 4.02 12.70 2.54
N ARG A 171 3.41 12.13 3.59
CA ARG A 171 4.04 11.97 4.90
C ARG A 171 5.34 11.16 4.79
N ALA A 172 5.35 10.07 4.04
CA ALA A 172 6.54 9.23 3.86
C ALA A 172 7.65 9.97 3.08
N ALA A 173 7.28 10.69 2.02
CA ALA A 173 8.21 11.50 1.22
C ALA A 173 8.82 12.65 2.02
N LEU A 174 8.01 13.39 2.80
CA LEU A 174 8.48 14.49 3.62
C LEU A 174 9.26 14.02 4.85
N SER A 175 8.94 12.85 5.42
CA SER A 175 9.78 12.23 6.44
C SER A 175 11.17 11.86 5.89
N ALA A 176 11.25 11.43 4.64
CA ALA A 176 12.54 11.21 3.99
C ALA A 176 13.30 12.52 3.72
N ALA A 177 12.60 13.60 3.35
CA ALA A 177 13.18 14.94 3.20
C ALA A 177 13.74 15.46 4.52
N ASN A 178 12.99 15.31 5.62
CA ASN A 178 13.43 15.71 6.96
C ASN A 178 14.69 14.94 7.39
N ARG A 179 14.71 13.60 7.23
CA ARG A 179 15.92 12.80 7.55
C ARG A 179 17.15 13.19 6.72
N ARG A 180 16.97 13.74 5.51
CA ARG A 180 18.06 14.25 4.67
C ARG A 180 18.41 15.71 4.95
N GLY A 181 17.76 16.36 5.93
CA GLY A 181 17.98 17.76 6.28
C GLY A 181 17.47 18.76 5.24
N LEU A 182 16.60 18.35 4.30
CA LEU A 182 16.00 19.26 3.30
C LEU A 182 14.89 20.14 3.87
N ILE A 183 14.24 19.68 4.94
CA ILE A 183 13.27 20.43 5.74
C ILE A 183 13.51 20.17 7.22
N ALA A 184 13.30 21.18 8.04
CA ALA A 184 13.49 21.08 9.49
C ALA A 184 12.41 20.22 10.16
N VAL A 185 11.17 20.34 9.71
CA VAL A 185 10.01 19.64 10.26
C VAL A 185 9.16 19.10 9.11
N ASN A 186 8.59 17.91 9.29
CA ASN A 186 7.66 17.35 8.32
C ASN A 186 6.24 17.91 8.58
N PRO A 187 5.68 18.77 7.70
CA PRO A 187 4.35 19.35 7.89
C PRO A 187 3.19 18.34 7.73
N ALA A 188 3.46 17.13 7.26
CA ALA A 188 2.45 16.09 7.10
C ALA A 188 2.33 15.15 8.31
N VAL A 189 2.98 15.47 9.44
CA VAL A 189 2.90 14.68 10.69
C VAL A 189 1.77 15.21 11.57
N GLY A 190 1.07 14.32 12.24
CA GLY A 190 -0.04 14.59 13.16
C GLY A 190 -1.41 14.35 12.52
N ARG A 191 -2.47 14.52 13.34
CA ARG A 191 -3.86 14.42 12.89
C ARG A 191 -4.18 15.65 12.02
N MET A 192 -4.83 15.42 10.90
CA MET A 192 -5.32 16.46 10.00
C MET A 192 -6.84 16.48 10.12
N ASP A 193 -7.38 17.55 10.71
CA ASP A 193 -8.79 17.60 11.11
C ASP A 193 -9.75 17.84 9.94
N SER A 194 -9.24 18.31 8.81
CA SER A 194 -10.00 18.58 7.57
C SER A 194 -10.20 17.38 6.67
N ILE A 195 -9.67 16.20 7.02
CA ILE A 195 -9.79 15.01 6.21
C ILE A 195 -10.89 14.13 6.78
N PRO A 196 -11.85 13.65 5.95
CA PRO A 196 -12.76 12.61 6.39
C PRO A 196 -11.92 11.42 6.89
N VAL A 197 -11.96 11.20 8.20
CA VAL A 197 -11.22 10.11 8.80
C VAL A 197 -11.90 8.82 8.38
N ALA A 198 -11.14 7.90 7.77
CA ALA A 198 -11.62 6.54 7.50
C ALA A 198 -11.90 5.76 8.81
N ASP A 199 -11.80 6.44 9.97
CA ASP A 199 -11.98 5.85 11.30
C ASP A 199 -13.46 5.78 11.73
N THR A 200 -14.35 6.50 11.08
CA THR A 200 -15.78 6.20 11.12
C THR A 200 -16.08 5.24 9.96
N ILE A 201 -15.60 4.02 10.06
CA ILE A 201 -16.31 2.92 9.42
C ILE A 201 -17.64 2.93 10.16
N ASP A 202 -18.69 3.43 9.52
CA ASP A 202 -20.04 3.19 9.97
C ASP A 202 -20.10 1.69 10.25
N GLU A 203 -20.71 1.33 11.37
CA GLU A 203 -20.84 -0.09 11.73
C GLU A 203 -21.55 -0.88 10.62
N ASP A 204 -22.18 -0.17 9.67
CA ASP A 204 -22.84 -0.68 8.47
C ASP A 204 -21.92 -0.81 7.24
N ASP A 205 -20.66 -0.33 7.27
CA ASP A 205 -19.68 -0.44 6.17
C ASP A 205 -18.85 -1.74 6.31
N GLU A 206 -19.51 -2.82 6.71
CA GLU A 206 -18.91 -4.14 6.79
C GLU A 206 -18.62 -4.65 5.37
N PRO A 207 -17.45 -5.24 5.13
CA PRO A 207 -17.18 -5.85 3.84
C PRO A 207 -18.22 -6.92 3.57
N GLU A 208 -19.03 -6.72 2.54
CA GLU A 208 -19.99 -7.70 2.05
C GLU A 208 -19.22 -8.96 1.63
N VAL A 209 -19.11 -9.89 2.56
CA VAL A 209 -18.49 -11.20 2.34
C VAL A 209 -19.58 -12.16 1.90
N TRP A 210 -19.32 -12.90 0.83
CA TRP A 210 -20.28 -13.93 0.40
C TRP A 210 -20.64 -14.89 1.52
N GLN A 211 -21.91 -15.18 1.62
CA GLN A 211 -22.42 -16.23 2.50
C GLN A 211 -21.95 -17.61 1.99
N PRO A 212 -21.95 -18.65 2.84
CA PRO A 212 -21.54 -20.00 2.44
C PRO A 212 -22.25 -20.50 1.17
N GLU A 213 -23.54 -20.20 1.02
CA GLU A 213 -24.38 -20.59 -0.11
C GLU A 213 -23.95 -19.89 -1.41
N GLU A 214 -23.58 -18.61 -1.33
CA GLU A 214 -23.08 -17.83 -2.47
C GLU A 214 -21.70 -18.35 -2.92
N THR A 215 -20.83 -18.67 -1.95
CA THR A 215 -19.53 -19.28 -2.21
C THR A 215 -19.71 -20.64 -2.88
N ALA A 216 -20.62 -21.49 -2.39
CA ALA A 216 -20.91 -22.80 -2.97
C ALA A 216 -21.43 -22.68 -4.41
N ARG A 217 -22.37 -21.77 -4.68
CA ARG A 217 -22.86 -21.48 -6.04
C ARG A 217 -21.75 -21.03 -6.97
N PHE A 218 -20.83 -20.19 -6.49
CA PHE A 218 -19.67 -19.78 -7.28
C PHE A 218 -18.77 -20.96 -7.62
N LEU A 219 -18.44 -21.81 -6.64
CA LEU A 219 -17.58 -22.97 -6.84
C LEU A 219 -18.21 -24.00 -7.80
N GLU A 220 -19.53 -24.18 -7.72
CA GLU A 220 -20.28 -25.02 -8.68
C GLU A 220 -20.20 -24.44 -10.10
N HIS A 221 -20.42 -23.12 -10.25
CA HIS A 221 -20.34 -22.44 -11.55
C HIS A 221 -18.97 -22.59 -12.23
N VAL A 222 -17.89 -22.57 -11.44
CA VAL A 222 -16.50 -22.67 -11.97
C VAL A 222 -15.96 -24.10 -11.95
N PHE A 223 -16.76 -25.10 -11.65
CA PHE A 223 -16.27 -26.48 -11.47
C PHE A 223 -15.53 -27.02 -12.69
N ASP A 224 -16.04 -26.75 -13.90
CA ASP A 224 -15.44 -27.16 -15.17
C ASP A 224 -14.41 -26.15 -15.70
N ASP A 225 -14.16 -25.04 -15.00
CA ASP A 225 -13.13 -24.09 -15.40
C ASP A 225 -11.73 -24.66 -15.16
N ARG A 226 -10.82 -24.38 -16.07
CA ARG A 226 -9.42 -24.81 -15.98
C ARG A 226 -8.76 -24.42 -14.66
N LEU A 227 -9.13 -23.27 -14.08
CA LEU A 227 -8.60 -22.76 -12.84
C LEU A 227 -9.54 -23.00 -11.63
N SER A 228 -10.52 -23.91 -11.76
CA SER A 228 -11.47 -24.23 -10.66
C SER A 228 -10.75 -24.47 -9.32
N ALA A 229 -9.70 -25.28 -9.34
CA ALA A 229 -8.91 -25.56 -8.14
C ALA A 229 -8.23 -24.31 -7.53
N LEU A 230 -7.91 -23.30 -8.33
CA LEU A 230 -7.39 -22.01 -7.82
C LEU A 230 -8.46 -21.29 -7.00
N TYR A 231 -9.69 -21.28 -7.50
CA TYR A 231 -10.83 -20.64 -6.81
C TYR A 231 -11.24 -21.42 -5.58
N GLU A 232 -11.21 -22.74 -5.64
CA GLU A 232 -11.44 -23.62 -4.48
C GLU A 232 -10.38 -23.38 -3.38
N LEU A 233 -9.10 -23.30 -3.73
CA LEU A 233 -8.07 -22.95 -2.74
C LEU A 233 -8.20 -21.53 -2.18
N ALA A 234 -8.69 -20.59 -2.99
CA ALA A 234 -8.99 -19.24 -2.52
C ALA A 234 -10.10 -19.25 -1.47
N ALA A 235 -11.15 -20.04 -1.68
CA ALA A 235 -12.31 -20.15 -0.80
C ALA A 235 -12.01 -20.99 0.47
N TYR A 236 -11.37 -22.15 0.35
CA TYR A 236 -11.14 -23.05 1.49
C TYR A 236 -9.89 -22.69 2.32
N ALA A 237 -8.80 -22.30 1.65
CA ALA A 237 -7.53 -22.07 2.31
C ALA A 237 -7.20 -20.58 2.51
N GLY A 238 -7.97 -19.67 1.94
CA GLY A 238 -7.81 -18.23 2.08
C GLY A 238 -6.46 -17.70 1.57
N LEU A 239 -5.87 -18.32 0.55
CA LEU A 239 -4.61 -17.89 -0.02
C LEU A 239 -4.75 -16.56 -0.76
N ARG A 240 -3.73 -15.71 -0.67
CA ARG A 240 -3.70 -14.47 -1.45
C ARG A 240 -3.51 -14.78 -2.94
N ARG A 241 -4.10 -13.99 -3.83
CA ARG A 241 -3.93 -14.13 -5.29
C ARG A 241 -2.47 -14.33 -5.72
N ALA A 242 -1.55 -13.54 -5.15
CA ALA A 242 -0.13 -13.64 -5.48
C ALA A 242 0.52 -14.94 -4.95
N GLU A 243 -0.01 -15.51 -3.86
CA GLU A 243 0.39 -16.79 -3.29
C GLU A 243 -0.13 -17.94 -4.16
N LEU A 244 -1.40 -17.89 -4.57
CA LEU A 244 -1.99 -18.86 -5.51
C LEU A 244 -1.21 -18.93 -6.81
N CYS A 245 -0.99 -17.79 -7.47
CA CYS A 245 -0.21 -17.77 -8.73
C CYS A 245 1.24 -18.24 -8.55
N GLY A 246 1.80 -18.14 -7.34
CA GLY A 246 3.18 -18.53 -7.04
C GLY A 246 3.34 -19.92 -6.44
N LEU A 247 2.25 -20.64 -6.21
CA LEU A 247 2.27 -21.97 -5.58
C LEU A 247 2.93 -23.00 -6.49
N ARG A 248 3.81 -23.82 -5.92
CA ARG A 248 4.48 -24.93 -6.64
C ARG A 248 4.00 -26.28 -6.13
N TRP A 249 4.09 -27.29 -6.97
CA TRP A 249 3.84 -28.66 -6.56
C TRP A 249 4.79 -29.13 -5.44
N SER A 250 6.02 -28.64 -5.44
CA SER A 250 7.00 -28.93 -4.37
C SER A 250 6.67 -28.24 -3.02
N ASP A 251 5.70 -27.34 -3.00
CA ASP A 251 5.23 -26.66 -1.78
C ASP A 251 4.07 -27.42 -1.13
N ILE A 252 3.49 -28.42 -1.79
CA ILE A 252 2.43 -29.28 -1.28
C ILE A 252 3.07 -30.47 -0.58
N ASP A 253 2.60 -30.80 0.62
CA ASP A 253 3.09 -31.96 1.36
C ASP A 253 2.82 -33.27 0.58
N ALA A 254 3.68 -34.25 0.74
CA ALA A 254 3.60 -35.50 -0.03
C ALA A 254 2.26 -36.26 0.14
N ASN A 255 1.63 -36.13 1.31
CA ASN A 255 0.31 -36.70 1.62
C ASN A 255 -0.86 -35.76 1.25
N GLY A 256 -0.60 -34.58 0.67
CA GLY A 256 -1.61 -33.61 0.33
C GLY A 256 -2.26 -32.87 1.51
N ALA A 257 -1.89 -33.17 2.75
CA ALA A 257 -2.55 -32.64 3.94
C ALA A 257 -2.35 -31.13 4.15
N GLY A 258 -1.39 -30.53 3.50
CA GLY A 258 -1.09 -29.11 3.64
C GLY A 258 -0.17 -28.60 2.55
N LEU A 259 0.03 -27.29 2.58
CA LEU A 259 0.96 -26.59 1.70
C LEU A 259 1.78 -25.53 2.44
N ARG A 260 2.92 -25.16 1.86
CA ARG A 260 3.80 -24.11 2.39
C ARG A 260 3.84 -22.92 1.47
N VAL A 261 3.45 -21.76 1.96
CA VAL A 261 3.59 -20.51 1.20
C VAL A 261 5.05 -20.05 1.25
N ARG A 262 5.79 -20.23 0.15
CA ARG A 262 7.22 -19.88 0.05
C ARG A 262 7.50 -18.73 -0.90
N GLN A 263 6.64 -18.54 -1.91
CA GLN A 263 6.80 -17.48 -2.90
C GLN A 263 5.47 -16.86 -3.32
N THR A 264 5.57 -15.76 -4.05
CA THR A 264 4.46 -15.02 -4.65
C THR A 264 4.85 -14.57 -6.04
N ILE A 265 3.87 -14.47 -6.94
CA ILE A 265 4.05 -13.79 -8.24
C ILE A 265 3.31 -12.46 -8.20
N VAL A 266 3.98 -11.40 -8.64
CA VAL A 266 3.37 -10.08 -8.79
C VAL A 266 3.51 -9.58 -10.23
N SER A 267 2.51 -8.85 -10.71
CA SER A 267 2.58 -8.18 -12.01
C SER A 267 3.50 -6.97 -11.93
N VAL A 268 4.38 -6.83 -12.92
CA VAL A 268 5.33 -5.72 -13.04
C VAL A 268 5.42 -5.26 -14.49
N THR A 269 5.81 -4.00 -14.70
CA THR A 269 6.19 -3.50 -16.03
C THR A 269 7.72 -3.55 -16.18
N ARG A 270 8.23 -3.62 -17.42
CA ARG A 270 9.69 -3.64 -17.70
C ARG A 270 10.44 -2.48 -17.02
N LYS A 271 9.79 -1.31 -16.89
CA LYS A 271 10.38 -0.12 -16.24
C LYS A 271 10.45 -0.19 -14.70
N GLN A 272 9.84 -1.22 -14.08
CA GLN A 272 9.70 -1.31 -12.62
C GLN A 272 10.71 -2.26 -11.97
N VAL A 273 11.44 -3.03 -12.74
CA VAL A 273 12.37 -4.05 -12.24
C VAL A 273 13.65 -4.04 -13.06
N THR A 274 14.77 -4.30 -12.38
CA THR A 274 16.04 -4.59 -13.06
C THR A 274 16.02 -6.01 -13.63
N PRO A 275 16.87 -6.34 -14.61
CA PRO A 275 16.98 -7.69 -15.13
C PRO A 275 17.21 -8.74 -14.05
N GLU A 276 18.07 -8.47 -13.07
CA GLU A 276 18.38 -9.38 -11.97
C GLU A 276 17.15 -9.60 -11.05
N GLN A 277 16.32 -8.58 -10.88
CA GLN A 277 15.08 -8.69 -10.10
C GLN A 277 13.97 -9.45 -10.85
N ALA A 278 13.98 -9.40 -12.19
CA ALA A 278 13.00 -10.06 -13.03
C ALA A 278 13.30 -11.53 -13.25
N THR A 279 14.53 -11.98 -12.96
CA THR A 279 14.96 -13.37 -13.12
C THR A 279 14.17 -14.31 -12.23
N CYS A 280 13.62 -15.33 -12.80
CA CYS A 280 12.92 -16.39 -12.07
C CYS A 280 13.93 -17.20 -11.24
N PRO A 281 13.71 -17.42 -9.94
CA PRO A 281 14.65 -18.19 -9.12
C PRO A 281 14.65 -19.69 -9.42
N VAL A 282 13.79 -20.16 -10.35
CA VAL A 282 13.69 -21.59 -10.73
C VAL A 282 14.34 -21.85 -12.06
N CYS A 283 13.91 -21.12 -13.12
CA CYS A 283 14.41 -21.33 -14.47
C CYS A 283 15.51 -20.34 -14.87
N SER A 284 15.85 -19.38 -14.02
CA SER A 284 16.81 -18.32 -14.29
C SER A 284 16.45 -17.41 -15.49
N GLU A 285 15.23 -17.51 -16.00
CA GLU A 285 14.74 -16.69 -17.11
C GLU A 285 13.94 -15.46 -16.64
N ILE A 286 13.82 -14.48 -17.53
CA ILE A 286 13.03 -13.26 -17.29
C ILE A 286 11.61 -13.46 -17.83
N HIS A 287 10.63 -13.63 -16.94
CA HIS A 287 9.22 -13.66 -17.33
C HIS A 287 8.66 -12.25 -17.46
N VAL A 288 8.50 -11.79 -18.69
CA VAL A 288 8.01 -10.43 -18.98
C VAL A 288 6.67 -10.17 -18.28
N GLY A 289 6.64 -9.10 -17.48
CA GLY A 289 5.44 -8.70 -16.75
C GLY A 289 5.17 -9.44 -15.45
N ARG A 290 6.08 -10.32 -15.01
CA ARG A 290 5.95 -11.11 -13.77
C ARG A 290 7.22 -11.03 -12.95
N LEU A 291 7.07 -11.01 -11.62
CA LEU A 291 8.18 -11.03 -10.66
C LEU A 291 7.89 -12.09 -9.60
N PHE A 292 8.77 -13.06 -9.49
CA PHE A 292 8.78 -14.06 -8.42
C PHE A 292 9.50 -13.48 -7.20
N LYS A 293 8.91 -13.57 -6.04
CA LYS A 293 9.55 -13.11 -4.79
C LYS A 293 9.05 -13.86 -3.58
N ALA A 294 9.86 -13.88 -2.53
CA ALA A 294 9.43 -14.36 -1.23
C ALA A 294 8.25 -13.51 -0.68
N PRO A 295 7.39 -14.07 0.17
CA PRO A 295 6.36 -13.31 0.88
C PRO A 295 6.96 -12.13 1.64
N LYS A 296 6.20 -11.02 1.75
CA LYS A 296 6.66 -9.73 2.28
C LYS A 296 7.13 -9.79 3.75
N SER A 297 6.63 -10.75 4.53
CA SER A 297 6.94 -10.88 5.96
C SER A 297 7.26 -12.32 6.34
N ARG A 298 7.92 -12.53 7.49
CA ARG A 298 8.14 -13.88 8.05
C ARG A 298 6.83 -14.64 8.26
N LYS A 299 5.77 -13.97 8.74
CA LYS A 299 4.42 -14.54 8.89
C LYS A 299 3.77 -14.92 7.56
N GLY A 300 4.23 -14.36 6.44
CA GLY A 300 3.79 -14.75 5.10
C GLY A 300 4.32 -16.13 4.70
N ARG A 301 5.46 -16.57 5.23
CA ARG A 301 5.97 -17.94 5.08
C ARG A 301 5.33 -18.80 6.14
N ARG A 302 4.37 -19.60 5.74
CA ARG A 302 3.56 -20.38 6.66
C ARG A 302 3.15 -21.70 6.04
N TRP A 303 2.80 -22.63 6.89
CA TRP A 303 2.09 -23.84 6.52
C TRP A 303 0.58 -23.59 6.61
N VAL A 304 -0.17 -24.15 5.66
CA VAL A 304 -1.63 -24.03 5.56
C VAL A 304 -2.20 -25.42 5.43
N PRO A 305 -3.04 -25.90 6.36
CA PRO A 305 -3.72 -27.17 6.24
C PRO A 305 -4.73 -27.14 5.10
N LEU A 306 -4.92 -28.26 4.42
CA LEU A 306 -5.88 -28.41 3.36
C LEU A 306 -7.01 -29.36 3.77
N ALA A 307 -8.24 -28.87 3.73
CA ALA A 307 -9.43 -29.71 3.88
C ALA A 307 -9.60 -30.65 2.68
N ALA A 308 -10.30 -31.75 2.86
CA ALA A 308 -10.47 -32.78 1.83
C ALA A 308 -10.94 -32.21 0.46
N PRO A 309 -11.93 -31.30 0.37
CA PRO A 309 -12.33 -30.73 -0.91
C PRO A 309 -11.18 -30.00 -1.65
N ALA A 310 -10.32 -29.29 -0.91
CA ALA A 310 -9.16 -28.62 -1.50
C ALA A 310 -8.09 -29.61 -2.00
N GLN A 311 -7.91 -30.74 -1.30
CA GLN A 311 -7.02 -31.82 -1.73
C GLN A 311 -7.54 -32.49 -3.01
N GLU A 312 -8.82 -32.75 -3.08
CA GLU A 312 -9.49 -33.32 -4.27
C GLU A 312 -9.38 -32.37 -5.48
N ALA A 313 -9.62 -31.06 -5.27
CA ALA A 313 -9.43 -30.04 -6.30
C ALA A 313 -8.02 -30.03 -6.88
N LEU A 314 -7.00 -30.09 -6.01
CA LEU A 314 -5.61 -30.19 -6.42
C LEU A 314 -5.30 -31.48 -7.18
N SER A 315 -5.89 -32.59 -6.78
CA SER A 315 -5.74 -33.87 -7.48
C SER A 315 -6.32 -33.83 -8.89
N ARG A 316 -7.56 -33.31 -9.03
CA ARG A 316 -8.19 -33.09 -10.36
C ARG A 316 -7.32 -32.19 -11.24
N HIS A 317 -6.87 -31.06 -10.68
CA HIS A 317 -6.03 -30.11 -11.41
C HIS A 317 -4.70 -30.71 -11.85
N ARG A 318 -4.08 -31.55 -11.02
CA ARG A 318 -2.83 -32.24 -11.36
C ARG A 318 -3.01 -33.19 -12.55
N GLY A 319 -4.13 -33.91 -12.59
CA GLY A 319 -4.50 -34.76 -13.70
C GLY A 319 -4.69 -33.99 -15.03
N ALA A 320 -5.44 -32.88 -14.96
CA ALA A 320 -5.64 -32.01 -16.12
C ALA A 320 -4.33 -31.39 -16.62
N GLN A 321 -3.49 -30.91 -15.71
CA GLN A 321 -2.19 -30.32 -16.05
C GLN A 321 -1.22 -31.39 -16.68
N ALA A 322 -1.32 -32.65 -16.25
CA ALA A 322 -0.53 -33.72 -16.85
C ALA A 322 -0.93 -33.94 -18.30
N GLN A 323 -2.22 -33.90 -18.62
CA GLN A 323 -2.72 -33.98 -20.00
C GLN A 323 -2.26 -32.80 -20.86
N GLU A 324 -2.28 -31.57 -20.31
CA GLU A 324 -1.74 -30.37 -20.97
C GLU A 324 -0.24 -30.54 -21.28
N ARG A 325 0.53 -31.02 -20.30
CA ARG A 325 1.96 -31.29 -20.47
C ARG A 325 2.24 -32.29 -21.57
N GLU A 326 1.44 -33.35 -21.65
CA GLU A 326 1.53 -34.34 -22.73
C GLU A 326 1.19 -33.69 -24.08
N PHE A 327 0.12 -32.92 -24.17
CA PHE A 327 -0.31 -32.22 -25.37
C PHE A 327 0.75 -31.27 -25.93
N PHE A 328 1.37 -30.42 -25.07
CA PHE A 328 2.40 -29.47 -25.51
C PHE A 328 3.78 -30.12 -25.69
N GLY A 329 4.03 -31.28 -25.10
CA GLY A 329 5.28 -32.00 -25.22
C GLY A 329 6.50 -31.15 -24.92
N VAL A 330 7.41 -31.02 -25.89
CA VAL A 330 8.65 -30.23 -25.75
C VAL A 330 8.44 -28.71 -25.62
N ASP A 331 7.30 -28.20 -26.03
CA ASP A 331 6.95 -26.77 -25.93
C ASP A 331 6.39 -26.40 -24.57
N TYR A 332 6.15 -27.39 -23.68
CA TYR A 332 5.68 -27.12 -22.32
C TYR A 332 6.78 -26.52 -21.46
N GLN A 333 6.52 -25.32 -20.92
CA GLN A 333 7.47 -24.62 -20.07
C GLN A 333 7.25 -24.99 -18.58
N ASP A 334 7.96 -25.99 -18.09
CA ASP A 334 7.81 -26.45 -16.71
C ASP A 334 8.52 -25.56 -15.68
N HIS A 335 7.76 -24.76 -14.96
CA HIS A 335 8.23 -23.96 -13.85
C HIS A 335 7.86 -24.56 -12.47
N GLY A 336 7.36 -25.78 -12.44
CA GLY A 336 6.89 -26.48 -11.24
C GLY A 336 5.68 -25.83 -10.59
N LEU A 337 4.98 -24.92 -11.27
CA LEU A 337 3.82 -24.21 -10.74
C LEU A 337 2.57 -25.08 -10.73
N VAL A 338 1.77 -24.95 -9.67
CA VAL A 338 0.44 -25.56 -9.61
C VAL A 338 -0.47 -24.85 -10.62
N PHE A 339 -0.56 -23.54 -10.56
CA PHE A 339 -1.39 -22.76 -11.44
C PHE A 339 -0.55 -21.99 -12.45
N CYS A 340 -0.62 -22.42 -13.69
CA CYS A 340 0.07 -21.83 -14.84
C CYS A 340 -0.89 -21.75 -16.03
N ARG A 341 -0.46 -21.27 -17.16
CA ARG A 341 -1.18 -21.38 -18.43
C ARG A 341 -1.07 -22.81 -18.96
N ALA A 342 -1.87 -23.16 -19.96
CA ALA A 342 -1.85 -24.49 -20.56
C ALA A 342 -0.47 -24.88 -21.10
N ASP A 343 0.29 -23.91 -21.62
CA ASP A 343 1.66 -24.06 -22.09
C ASP A 343 2.72 -24.13 -20.95
N GLY A 344 2.30 -24.17 -19.68
CA GLY A 344 3.17 -24.16 -18.50
C GLY A 344 3.68 -22.79 -18.06
N THR A 345 3.53 -21.73 -18.87
CA THR A 345 4.00 -20.40 -18.52
C THR A 345 3.27 -19.81 -17.32
N PRO A 346 3.95 -19.00 -16.46
CA PRO A 346 3.33 -18.44 -15.25
C PRO A 346 2.11 -17.57 -15.56
N LEU A 347 1.07 -17.64 -14.72
CA LEU A 347 -0.10 -16.77 -14.80
C LEU A 347 0.27 -15.29 -14.53
N ARG A 348 -0.49 -14.40 -15.11
CA ARG A 348 -0.48 -12.98 -14.72
C ARG A 348 -1.56 -12.76 -13.66
N PRO A 349 -1.20 -12.39 -12.41
CA PRO A 349 -2.19 -12.22 -11.34
C PRO A 349 -3.35 -11.27 -11.69
N ASP A 350 -3.08 -10.24 -12.50
CA ASP A 350 -4.13 -9.29 -12.90
C ASP A 350 -5.18 -9.96 -13.80
N ARG A 351 -4.78 -10.91 -14.65
CA ARG A 351 -5.72 -11.69 -15.51
C ARG A 351 -6.62 -12.57 -14.67
N VAL A 352 -6.06 -13.28 -13.68
CA VAL A 352 -6.85 -14.09 -12.73
C VAL A 352 -7.95 -13.24 -12.06
N THR A 353 -7.66 -11.97 -11.72
CA THR A 353 -8.69 -11.09 -11.16
C THR A 353 -9.77 -10.73 -12.18
N VAL A 354 -9.41 -10.54 -13.44
CA VAL A 354 -10.39 -10.21 -14.49
C VAL A 354 -11.29 -11.41 -14.74
N GLU A 355 -10.72 -12.60 -14.88
CA GLU A 355 -11.43 -13.86 -15.08
C GLU A 355 -12.38 -14.16 -13.91
N PHE A 356 -11.89 -14.06 -12.68
CA PHE A 356 -12.72 -14.21 -11.48
C PHE A 356 -13.94 -13.27 -11.49
N ARG A 357 -13.74 -11.98 -11.81
CA ARG A 357 -14.86 -11.02 -11.89
C ARG A 357 -15.88 -11.38 -12.97
N GLN A 358 -15.42 -11.94 -14.07
CA GLN A 358 -16.26 -12.37 -15.16
C GLN A 358 -17.12 -13.56 -14.74
N HIS A 359 -16.57 -14.55 -14.04
CA HIS A 359 -17.31 -15.65 -13.43
C HIS A 359 -18.34 -15.15 -12.41
N VAL A 360 -17.97 -14.23 -11.52
CA VAL A 360 -18.91 -13.62 -10.55
C VAL A 360 -20.09 -12.96 -11.25
N ALA A 361 -19.84 -12.22 -12.33
CA ALA A 361 -20.89 -11.57 -13.09
C ALA A 361 -21.79 -12.62 -13.82
N ASN A 362 -21.18 -13.66 -14.37
CA ASN A 362 -21.90 -14.72 -15.12
C ASN A 362 -22.82 -15.56 -14.21
N CYS A 363 -22.42 -15.79 -12.95
CA CYS A 363 -23.26 -16.55 -12.02
C CYS A 363 -24.27 -15.67 -11.24
N GLY A 364 -24.34 -14.37 -11.54
CA GLY A 364 -25.31 -13.44 -10.96
C GLY A 364 -25.15 -13.22 -9.44
N LEU A 365 -23.93 -13.34 -8.94
CA LEU A 365 -23.60 -13.09 -7.53
C LEU A 365 -23.24 -11.61 -7.30
N PRO A 366 -23.39 -11.13 -6.05
CA PRO A 366 -22.92 -9.80 -5.68
C PRO A 366 -21.45 -9.61 -6.05
N PRO A 367 -21.04 -8.41 -6.50
CA PRO A 367 -19.66 -8.13 -6.84
C PRO A 367 -18.74 -8.36 -5.64
N CYS A 368 -17.81 -9.31 -5.76
CA CYS A 368 -16.86 -9.67 -4.74
C CYS A 368 -15.43 -9.60 -5.33
N PRO A 369 -14.51 -8.84 -4.76
CA PRO A 369 -13.09 -8.93 -5.14
C PRO A 369 -12.50 -10.30 -4.78
N LEU A 370 -11.63 -10.84 -5.63
CA LEU A 370 -10.94 -12.12 -5.33
C LEU A 370 -10.19 -12.09 -3.97
N HIS A 371 -9.83 -10.92 -3.45
CA HIS A 371 -9.21 -10.83 -2.12
C HIS A 371 -10.20 -11.10 -0.99
N ASP A 372 -11.48 -10.81 -1.21
CA ASP A 372 -12.51 -10.92 -0.19
C ASP A 372 -12.99 -12.37 -0.01
N THR A 373 -12.73 -13.27 -0.98
CA THR A 373 -12.86 -14.73 -0.75
C THR A 373 -12.01 -15.21 0.43
N ARG A 374 -10.89 -14.53 0.71
CA ARG A 374 -10.07 -14.80 1.89
C ARG A 374 -10.75 -14.33 3.20
N HIS A 375 -11.53 -13.26 3.17
CA HIS A 375 -12.37 -12.86 4.30
C HIS A 375 -13.48 -13.89 4.50
N GLY A 376 -14.07 -14.42 3.42
CA GLY A 376 -14.98 -15.56 3.45
C GLY A 376 -14.37 -16.81 4.10
N ALA A 377 -13.17 -17.19 3.66
CA ALA A 377 -12.43 -18.31 4.26
C ALA A 377 -12.17 -18.09 5.77
N CYS A 378 -11.84 -16.86 6.18
CA CYS A 378 -11.70 -16.49 7.57
C CYS A 378 -13.00 -16.72 8.35
N SER A 379 -14.11 -16.21 7.82
CA SER A 379 -15.44 -16.35 8.41
C SER A 379 -15.87 -17.82 8.54
N LEU A 380 -15.66 -18.62 7.50
CA LEU A 380 -15.98 -20.06 7.51
C LEU A 380 -15.16 -20.83 8.54
N MET A 381 -13.85 -20.57 8.67
CA MET A 381 -13.00 -21.21 9.68
C MET A 381 -13.48 -20.87 11.09
N LEU A 382 -13.79 -19.59 11.35
CA LEU A 382 -14.27 -19.14 12.67
C LEU A 382 -15.67 -19.72 12.98
N ALA A 383 -16.57 -19.73 12.00
CA ALA A 383 -17.89 -20.36 12.15
C ALA A 383 -17.80 -21.87 12.39
N GLY A 384 -16.79 -22.52 11.81
CA GLY A 384 -16.46 -23.92 12.07
C GLY A 384 -15.75 -24.18 13.40
N GLY A 385 -15.60 -23.16 14.27
CA GLY A 385 -15.02 -23.29 15.61
C GLY A 385 -13.49 -23.30 15.65
N VAL A 386 -12.81 -22.97 14.55
CA VAL A 386 -11.34 -22.86 14.55
C VAL A 386 -10.93 -21.65 15.39
N PRO A 387 -10.04 -21.81 16.41
CA PRO A 387 -9.60 -20.69 17.23
C PRO A 387 -8.98 -19.56 16.42
N ILE A 388 -9.26 -18.31 16.83
CA ILE A 388 -8.84 -17.11 16.09
C ILE A 388 -7.34 -17.04 15.86
N GLU A 389 -6.53 -17.52 16.82
CA GLU A 389 -5.08 -17.59 16.73
C GLU A 389 -4.63 -18.56 15.62
N ILE A 390 -5.32 -19.69 15.48
CA ILE A 390 -5.07 -20.67 14.42
C ILE A 390 -5.45 -20.07 13.06
N VAL A 391 -6.61 -19.42 12.97
CA VAL A 391 -7.03 -18.72 11.73
C VAL A 391 -6.00 -17.64 11.34
N GLN A 392 -5.52 -16.85 12.30
CA GLN A 392 -4.47 -15.85 12.04
C GLN A 392 -3.19 -16.48 11.52
N MET A 393 -2.78 -17.62 12.07
CA MET A 393 -1.61 -18.36 11.63
C MET A 393 -1.79 -18.90 10.22
N ILE A 394 -2.91 -19.57 9.93
CA ILE A 394 -3.24 -20.11 8.60
C ILE A 394 -3.25 -18.99 7.56
N LEU A 395 -3.95 -17.91 7.84
CA LEU A 395 -4.05 -16.78 6.91
C LEU A 395 -2.77 -15.94 6.85
N GLY A 396 -1.91 -15.94 7.89
CA GLY A 396 -0.70 -15.11 7.94
C GLY A 396 -1.03 -13.62 7.99
N HIS A 397 -1.95 -13.23 8.88
CA HIS A 397 -2.26 -11.83 9.14
C HIS A 397 -1.14 -11.20 9.97
N SER A 398 -0.66 -10.03 9.54
CA SER A 398 0.39 -9.29 10.27
C SER A 398 -0.14 -8.63 11.54
N SER A 399 -1.43 -8.26 11.56
CA SER A 399 -2.14 -7.68 12.69
C SER A 399 -3.33 -8.54 13.08
N PRO A 400 -3.56 -8.77 14.39
CA PRO A 400 -4.77 -9.41 14.92
C PRO A 400 -6.05 -8.63 14.56
N GLU A 401 -5.93 -7.34 14.38
CA GLU A 401 -7.05 -6.42 14.12
C GLU A 401 -7.88 -6.82 12.89
N VAL A 402 -7.19 -7.25 11.82
CA VAL A 402 -7.86 -7.72 10.59
C VAL A 402 -8.76 -8.92 10.87
N THR A 403 -8.28 -9.89 11.64
CA THR A 403 -9.06 -11.09 12.00
C THR A 403 -10.16 -10.74 12.99
N ARG A 404 -9.90 -9.86 13.96
CA ARG A 404 -10.90 -9.40 14.93
C ARG A 404 -12.07 -8.67 14.28
N ARG A 405 -11.83 -7.87 13.25
CA ARG A 405 -12.89 -7.16 12.51
C ARG A 405 -13.86 -8.16 11.87
N VAL A 406 -13.35 -9.18 11.18
CA VAL A 406 -14.17 -10.27 10.63
C VAL A 406 -14.87 -11.05 11.74
N TYR A 407 -14.17 -11.28 12.86
CA TYR A 407 -14.71 -12.01 14.01
C TYR A 407 -15.83 -11.27 14.74
N ALA A 408 -15.73 -9.95 14.89
CA ALA A 408 -16.74 -9.14 15.57
C ALA A 408 -18.11 -9.25 14.88
N HIS A 409 -18.12 -9.29 13.53
CA HIS A 409 -19.34 -9.49 12.75
C HIS A 409 -19.98 -10.86 13.04
N LEU A 410 -19.21 -11.94 12.96
CA LEU A 410 -19.68 -13.28 13.26
C LEU A 410 -20.17 -13.45 14.69
N MET A 411 -19.49 -12.79 15.65
CA MET A 411 -19.92 -12.83 17.06
C MET A 411 -21.30 -12.21 17.26
N ARG A 412 -21.63 -11.11 16.57
CA ARG A 412 -22.97 -10.51 16.68
C ARG A 412 -24.07 -11.47 16.23
N SER A 413 -23.88 -12.21 15.15
CA SER A 413 -24.86 -13.17 14.64
C SER A 413 -24.98 -14.44 15.49
N GLN A 414 -23.89 -14.88 16.12
CA GLN A 414 -23.83 -16.10 16.94
C GLN A 414 -24.08 -15.84 18.42
N THR A 415 -23.87 -14.60 18.91
CA THR A 415 -23.94 -14.26 20.34
C THR A 415 -25.31 -14.56 20.90
N ALA A 416 -26.38 -14.30 20.18
CA ALA A 416 -27.74 -14.58 20.67
C ALA A 416 -27.96 -16.09 20.90
N ALA A 417 -27.54 -16.93 19.97
CA ALA A 417 -27.65 -18.40 20.10
C ALA A 417 -26.74 -18.95 21.20
N GLN A 418 -25.53 -18.42 21.35
CA GLN A 418 -24.57 -18.84 22.40
C GLN A 418 -25.03 -18.37 23.80
N VAL A 419 -25.56 -17.15 23.92
CA VAL A 419 -26.15 -16.65 25.18
C VAL A 419 -27.36 -17.48 25.55
N GLU A 420 -28.24 -17.82 24.61
CA GLU A 420 -29.39 -18.70 24.84
C GLU A 420 -28.95 -20.12 25.25
N ALA A 421 -27.92 -20.67 24.61
CA ALA A 421 -27.37 -21.97 25.00
C ALA A 421 -26.77 -21.92 26.41
N ALA A 422 -26.05 -20.87 26.78
CA ALA A 422 -25.54 -20.66 28.14
C ALA A 422 -26.68 -20.49 29.16
N ALA A 423 -27.74 -19.75 28.80
CA ALA A 423 -28.92 -19.60 29.64
C ALA A 423 -29.64 -20.95 29.87
N LYS A 424 -29.69 -21.84 28.87
CA LYS A 424 -30.25 -23.18 29.00
C LYS A 424 -29.47 -24.04 29.98
N LEU A 425 -28.15 -23.92 30.05
CA LEU A 425 -27.35 -24.61 31.07
C LEU A 425 -27.73 -24.20 32.50
N LEU A 426 -28.02 -22.94 32.73
CA LEU A 426 -28.50 -22.41 34.01
C LEU A 426 -29.93 -22.85 34.33
N THR A 427 -30.82 -22.86 33.34
CA THR A 427 -32.23 -23.26 33.51
C THR A 427 -32.36 -24.76 33.78
N HIS A 428 -31.47 -25.62 33.24
CA HIS A 428 -31.48 -27.05 33.47
C HIS A 428 -31.10 -27.44 34.94
N HIS A 429 -30.40 -26.55 35.64
CA HIS A 429 -30.01 -26.74 37.03
C HIS A 429 -30.83 -25.93 38.04
N ARG A 430 -31.85 -25.22 37.60
CA ARG A 430 -32.77 -24.53 38.53
C ARG A 430 -33.70 -25.54 39.21
N PRO A 431 -33.70 -25.63 40.55
CA PRO A 431 -34.70 -26.43 41.23
C PRO A 431 -36.10 -25.87 40.93
N ALA A 432 -37.04 -26.76 40.64
CA ALA A 432 -38.44 -26.37 40.39
C ALA A 432 -38.92 -25.47 41.53
N ARG A 433 -39.33 -24.23 41.18
CA ARG A 433 -39.98 -23.35 42.16
C ARG A 433 -41.23 -24.08 42.67
N ARG A 434 -41.22 -24.39 43.94
CA ARG A 434 -42.46 -24.82 44.63
C ARG A 434 -43.53 -23.74 44.37
N ALA A 435 -44.61 -24.13 43.71
CA ALA A 435 -45.79 -23.29 43.60
C ALA A 435 -46.21 -22.92 45.04
N ALA A 436 -46.20 -21.65 45.35
CA ALA A 436 -46.80 -21.16 46.56
C ALA A 436 -48.31 -21.45 46.49
N VAL A 437 -48.74 -22.41 47.25
CA VAL A 437 -50.18 -22.66 47.47
C VAL A 437 -50.65 -21.44 48.25
N SER A 438 -51.38 -20.53 47.61
CA SER A 438 -52.19 -19.50 48.29
C SER A 438 -53.45 -20.18 48.75
N ASN A 439 -53.45 -20.66 50.03
CA ASN A 439 -54.67 -20.75 50.77
C ASN A 439 -54.96 -19.37 51.36
N LEU A 440 -55.96 -18.71 50.82
CA LEU A 440 -56.97 -17.94 51.60
C LEU A 440 -58.07 -17.50 50.61
#